data_f98fc49cb5aa491056f3e4af791f9a9a
#
_entry.id   f98fc49cb5aa491056f3e4af791f9a9a
#
_cell.length_a   1.000
_cell.length_b   1.000
_cell.length_c   1.000
_cell.angle_alpha   90.00
_cell.angle_beta   90.00
_cell.angle_gamma   90.00
#
_symmetry.space_group_name_H-M   'P 1'
#
loop_
_entity.id
_entity.type
_entity.pdbx_description
1 polymer ?
#
loop_
_entity_poly.entity_id
_entity_poly.type
_entity_poly.pdbx_seq_one_letter_code
_entity_poly.pdbx_strand_id
1 'polypeptide(L)'
;MTAGLHARVPGASALGIRPAFRQTRGVSSIKFGTDGWRAVIAEDFTFANVARVAQATADFWKSEIGNRKSEIFGREPKVAVGYDRRFLSERFAQVTAEVFAGNEFQVILTPEPTPTPSVSFAVKNLGAVGGVMITASHNPPIFNGFKLKSHFGGSSDEATCKAVESLLDKQPPQIKTQNSKLKIFAQDIRPAHFAAIKRLVDFKLIAKSKLRVAHDALFGVGAGVFETLLAKTSCTVTTLNGAHDILFGGICPEPLPKNYVLGGAQLRRNPHDICLVTDGDADRIGAMDGRGTPMTNQQVIALLLHHLVRNRSGQGTVTKTFNTTAMVDKMCAAWNLPLTEVGIGFRFIAPELMKPGALFGAEESGSVGFANHIPERDGLAAGLFLLEMLALEKVSVNRIYARLEKEFGPHRYARFDAHYPLEQRAALMESLKANPPKKLLRSPLAKVDARDGVKFVAEDSTWLMLRGSGTEPVLRIYAEAKSDADVQKLLKLGASLLSH
;
A
#
# COMPACT_ATOMS: atom_id res chain seq x y z
N MET A 1 -38.99 -32.58 -14.44
CA MET A 1 -39.25 -31.53 -13.47
C MET A 1 -37.93 -30.88 -13.09
N THR A 2 -37.60 -29.81 -13.77
CA THR A 2 -36.34 -29.07 -13.62
C THR A 2 -36.63 -27.85 -12.73
N ALA A 3 -36.14 -27.85 -11.48
CA ALA A 3 -36.22 -26.73 -10.59
C ALA A 3 -34.99 -25.85 -10.82
N GLY A 4 -35.20 -24.67 -11.43
CA GLY A 4 -34.16 -23.65 -11.60
C GLY A 4 -33.86 -22.96 -10.29
N LEU A 5 -32.62 -23.03 -9.84
CA LEU A 5 -32.08 -22.19 -8.77
C LEU A 5 -31.75 -20.81 -9.37
N HIS A 6 -32.64 -19.84 -9.20
CA HIS A 6 -32.28 -18.43 -9.38
C HIS A 6 -31.51 -17.96 -8.14
N ALA A 7 -30.18 -17.83 -8.26
CA ALA A 7 -29.36 -17.11 -7.30
C ALA A 7 -29.76 -15.62 -7.37
N ARG A 8 -30.31 -15.06 -6.29
CA ARG A 8 -30.56 -13.63 -6.14
C ARG A 8 -29.23 -12.90 -6.06
N VAL A 9 -28.97 -12.00 -7.00
CA VAL A 9 -27.90 -11.01 -6.94
C VAL A 9 -28.16 -10.11 -5.72
N PRO A 10 -27.19 -9.90 -4.81
CA PRO A 10 -27.37 -8.93 -3.72
C PRO A 10 -27.65 -7.55 -4.28
N GLY A 11 -28.74 -6.92 -3.83
CA GLY A 11 -29.11 -5.59 -4.29
C GLY A 11 -28.06 -4.53 -3.92
N ALA A 12 -28.07 -3.42 -4.65
CA ALA A 12 -27.11 -2.29 -4.55
C ALA A 12 -26.92 -1.70 -3.13
N SER A 13 -27.76 -2.04 -2.17
CA SER A 13 -27.63 -1.64 -0.77
C SER A 13 -26.42 -2.27 -0.03
N ALA A 14 -25.88 -3.38 -0.53
CA ALA A 14 -24.72 -4.04 0.08
C ALA A 14 -23.39 -3.31 -0.21
N LEU A 15 -23.36 -2.42 -1.21
CA LEU A 15 -22.16 -1.66 -1.61
C LEU A 15 -22.11 -0.24 -1.04
N GLY A 16 -23.08 0.17 -0.21
CA GLY A 16 -23.11 1.51 0.40
C GLY A 16 -23.32 2.65 -0.61
N ILE A 17 -23.74 2.34 -1.85
CA ILE A 17 -23.94 3.31 -2.92
C ILE A 17 -25.37 3.84 -2.80
N ARG A 18 -25.56 5.02 -2.18
CA ARG A 18 -26.76 5.83 -2.43
C ARG A 18 -26.48 6.69 -3.67
N PRO A 19 -27.27 6.62 -4.73
CA PRO A 19 -27.16 7.53 -5.86
C PRO A 19 -27.66 8.91 -5.42
N ALA A 20 -26.78 9.73 -4.90
CA ALA A 20 -27.03 11.15 -4.81
C ALA A 20 -26.70 11.75 -6.18
N PHE A 21 -27.68 11.86 -7.08
CA PHE A 21 -27.60 12.74 -8.24
C PHE A 21 -27.39 14.17 -7.70
N ARG A 22 -26.15 14.63 -7.64
CA ARG A 22 -25.83 16.02 -7.39
C ARG A 22 -25.94 16.78 -8.71
N GLN A 23 -26.90 17.66 -8.78
CA GLN A 23 -26.98 18.68 -9.82
C GLN A 23 -25.65 19.45 -9.95
N THR A 24 -25.22 19.68 -11.18
CA THR A 24 -24.17 20.58 -11.68
C THR A 24 -23.22 21.13 -10.59
N ARG A 25 -22.16 20.41 -10.31
CA ARG A 25 -21.01 20.95 -9.57
C ARG A 25 -20.22 21.86 -10.51
N GLY A 26 -19.88 23.06 -10.02
CA GLY A 26 -18.73 23.82 -10.52
C GLY A 26 -17.48 22.92 -10.58
N VAL A 27 -16.47 23.32 -11.34
CA VAL A 27 -15.22 22.57 -11.56
C VAL A 27 -14.82 21.83 -10.30
N SER A 28 -14.80 20.48 -10.35
CA SER A 28 -14.49 19.66 -9.19
C SER A 28 -13.08 19.98 -8.67
N SER A 29 -12.96 20.24 -7.37
CA SER A 29 -11.66 20.52 -6.79
C SER A 29 -10.86 19.22 -6.70
N ILE A 30 -9.86 19.07 -7.57
CA ILE A 30 -8.90 17.97 -7.54
C ILE A 30 -7.95 18.20 -6.35
N LYS A 31 -7.89 17.23 -5.42
CA LYS A 31 -6.98 17.27 -4.27
C LYS A 31 -6.25 15.97 -4.11
N PHE A 32 -4.94 16.06 -3.94
CA PHE A 32 -4.11 14.91 -3.64
C PHE A 32 -4.24 14.50 -2.17
N GLY A 33 -4.45 13.21 -1.94
CA GLY A 33 -4.42 12.59 -0.62
C GLY A 33 -3.00 12.22 -0.19
N THR A 34 -2.90 11.24 0.71
CA THR A 34 -1.61 10.73 1.21
C THR A 34 -0.77 10.00 0.16
N ASP A 35 -1.41 9.47 -0.91
CA ASP A 35 -0.75 8.69 -1.96
C ASP A 35 -1.50 8.88 -3.30
N GLY A 36 -1.43 10.09 -3.84
CA GLY A 36 -2.07 10.44 -5.10
C GLY A 36 -3.49 11.01 -4.96
N TRP A 37 -4.06 11.42 -6.09
CA TRP A 37 -5.46 11.80 -6.23
C TRP A 37 -6.31 10.58 -6.55
N ARG A 38 -7.41 10.38 -5.83
CA ARG A 38 -8.37 9.28 -6.04
C ARG A 38 -9.78 9.83 -6.10
N ALA A 39 -10.59 9.31 -7.02
CA ALA A 39 -11.97 9.72 -7.17
C ALA A 39 -12.83 8.60 -7.81
N VAL A 40 -14.14 8.76 -7.77
CA VAL A 40 -15.10 7.83 -8.39
C VAL A 40 -15.03 7.98 -9.90
N ILE A 41 -14.91 6.84 -10.60
CA ILE A 41 -14.90 6.79 -12.07
C ILE A 41 -16.20 7.37 -12.62
N ALA A 42 -16.09 8.18 -13.66
CA ALA A 42 -17.18 8.89 -14.33
C ALA A 42 -17.86 10.01 -13.49
N GLU A 43 -17.51 10.18 -12.23
CA GLU A 43 -17.88 11.39 -11.46
C GLU A 43 -16.76 12.44 -11.57
N ASP A 44 -15.73 12.29 -10.74
CA ASP A 44 -14.57 13.19 -10.72
C ASP A 44 -13.36 12.57 -11.44
N PHE A 45 -13.21 11.23 -11.44
CA PHE A 45 -12.14 10.56 -12.20
C PHE A 45 -12.58 10.36 -13.65
N THR A 46 -12.43 11.42 -14.45
CA THR A 46 -12.80 11.50 -15.87
C THR A 46 -11.54 11.67 -16.73
N PHE A 47 -11.63 11.35 -18.03
CA PHE A 47 -10.53 11.61 -18.97
C PHE A 47 -10.11 13.09 -19.00
N ALA A 48 -11.06 14.00 -18.94
CA ALA A 48 -10.80 15.45 -18.89
C ALA A 48 -9.99 15.83 -17.64
N ASN A 49 -10.41 15.34 -16.47
CA ASN A 49 -9.71 15.64 -15.21
C ASN A 49 -8.34 14.97 -15.14
N VAL A 50 -8.19 13.74 -15.65
CA VAL A 50 -6.88 13.08 -15.77
C VAL A 50 -5.94 13.87 -16.68
N ALA A 51 -6.43 14.39 -17.81
CA ALA A 51 -5.63 15.23 -18.69
C ALA A 51 -5.17 16.54 -18.01
N ARG A 52 -6.06 17.18 -17.22
CA ARG A 52 -5.72 18.38 -16.41
C ARG A 52 -4.63 18.09 -15.38
N VAL A 53 -4.74 16.98 -14.64
CA VAL A 53 -3.73 16.57 -13.66
C VAL A 53 -2.41 16.23 -14.34
N ALA A 54 -2.46 15.51 -15.48
CA ALA A 54 -1.27 15.18 -16.25
C ALA A 54 -0.56 16.45 -16.76
N GLN A 55 -1.32 17.47 -17.22
CA GLN A 55 -0.75 18.74 -17.66
C GLN A 55 -0.08 19.49 -16.51
N ALA A 56 -0.77 19.65 -15.37
CA ALA A 56 -0.19 20.29 -14.18
C ALA A 56 1.07 19.58 -13.70
N THR A 57 1.09 18.22 -13.79
CA THR A 57 2.28 17.42 -13.47
C THR A 57 3.42 17.67 -14.47
N ALA A 58 3.12 17.76 -15.76
CA ALA A 58 4.10 18.07 -16.80
C ALA A 58 4.73 19.45 -16.58
N ASP A 59 3.90 20.46 -16.27
CA ASP A 59 4.35 21.82 -15.99
C ASP A 59 5.25 21.86 -14.75
N PHE A 60 4.89 21.14 -13.69
CA PHE A 60 5.71 20.98 -12.49
C PHE A 60 7.08 20.36 -12.83
N TRP A 61 7.12 19.23 -13.55
CA TRP A 61 8.37 18.59 -13.88
C TRP A 61 9.24 19.43 -14.83
N LYS A 62 8.67 20.18 -15.76
CA LYS A 62 9.43 21.15 -16.58
C LYS A 62 10.11 22.22 -15.73
N SER A 63 9.41 22.76 -14.71
CA SER A 63 9.97 23.70 -13.75
C SER A 63 11.14 23.07 -12.96
N GLU A 64 10.96 21.84 -12.48
CA GLU A 64 12.01 21.12 -11.73
C GLU A 64 13.25 20.83 -12.60
N ILE A 65 13.07 20.47 -13.88
CA ILE A 65 14.17 20.26 -14.80
C ILE A 65 14.94 21.58 -15.01
N GLY A 66 14.22 22.69 -15.19
CA GLY A 66 14.84 24.02 -15.32
C GLY A 66 15.66 24.41 -14.09
N ASN A 67 15.17 24.09 -12.90
CA ASN A 67 15.83 24.41 -11.63
C ASN A 67 17.04 23.51 -11.31
N ARG A 68 17.04 22.24 -11.76
CA ARG A 68 18.06 21.23 -11.39
C ARG A 68 19.20 21.06 -12.38
N LYS A 69 19.30 21.90 -13.41
CA LYS A 69 20.21 21.77 -14.57
C LYS A 69 19.97 20.47 -15.37
N SER A 70 19.83 20.56 -16.66
CA SER A 70 19.53 19.47 -17.60
C SER A 70 20.47 18.24 -17.54
N GLU A 71 21.58 18.35 -16.86
CA GLU A 71 22.60 17.31 -16.67
C GLU A 71 22.07 16.09 -15.87
N ILE A 72 21.08 16.27 -14.98
CA ILE A 72 20.55 15.18 -14.14
C ILE A 72 19.58 14.27 -14.94
N PHE A 73 18.79 14.87 -15.84
CA PHE A 73 17.72 14.14 -16.52
C PHE A 73 17.98 13.90 -18.01
N GLY A 74 19.11 14.38 -18.55
CA GLY A 74 19.45 14.31 -19.96
C GLY A 74 18.65 15.28 -20.84
N ARG A 75 18.98 15.32 -22.14
CA ARG A 75 18.37 16.24 -23.13
C ARG A 75 16.89 15.92 -23.42
N GLU A 76 16.48 14.66 -23.23
CA GLU A 76 15.11 14.20 -23.42
C GLU A 76 14.59 13.58 -22.11
N PRO A 77 13.88 14.36 -21.28
CA PRO A 77 13.40 13.88 -20.01
C PRO A 77 12.37 12.74 -20.16
N LYS A 78 12.60 11.65 -19.43
CA LYS A 78 11.75 10.45 -19.46
C LYS A 78 10.72 10.47 -18.34
N VAL A 79 9.56 9.85 -18.60
CA VAL A 79 8.50 9.59 -17.62
C VAL A 79 8.06 8.15 -17.76
N ALA A 80 7.87 7.44 -16.64
CA ALA A 80 7.28 6.11 -16.62
C ALA A 80 5.78 6.21 -16.28
N VAL A 81 4.93 5.53 -17.09
CA VAL A 81 3.49 5.46 -16.85
C VAL A 81 3.04 4.01 -16.81
N GLY A 82 2.38 3.63 -15.72
CA GLY A 82 1.78 2.31 -15.55
C GLY A 82 0.34 2.39 -15.08
N TYR A 83 -0.34 1.24 -15.05
CA TYR A 83 -1.73 1.16 -14.65
C TYR A 83 -2.06 -0.21 -14.04
N ASP A 84 -3.15 -0.26 -13.24
CA ASP A 84 -3.66 -1.47 -12.60
C ASP A 84 -4.80 -2.12 -13.41
N ARG A 85 -5.48 -3.11 -12.79
CA ARG A 85 -6.58 -3.87 -13.42
C ARG A 85 -7.96 -3.22 -13.26
N ARG A 86 -8.07 -1.98 -12.76
CA ARG A 86 -9.34 -1.28 -12.61
C ARG A 86 -9.96 -0.92 -13.94
N PHE A 87 -11.26 -0.74 -13.92
CA PHE A 87 -12.00 -0.31 -15.11
C PHE A 87 -11.38 0.95 -15.72
N LEU A 88 -11.12 0.93 -17.02
CA LEU A 88 -10.53 2.01 -17.81
C LEU A 88 -9.12 2.47 -17.41
N SER A 89 -8.40 1.78 -16.50
CA SER A 89 -7.04 2.19 -16.09
C SER A 89 -6.09 2.33 -17.28
N GLU A 90 -6.13 1.40 -18.25
CA GLU A 90 -5.34 1.47 -19.48
C GLU A 90 -5.61 2.76 -20.26
N ARG A 91 -6.91 3.12 -20.43
CA ARG A 91 -7.31 4.30 -21.18
C ARG A 91 -6.90 5.61 -20.48
N PHE A 92 -7.00 5.66 -19.15
CA PHE A 92 -6.51 6.78 -18.35
C PHE A 92 -4.98 6.91 -18.43
N ALA A 93 -4.25 5.80 -18.42
CA ALA A 93 -2.80 5.78 -18.60
C ALA A 93 -2.41 6.27 -20.02
N GLN A 94 -3.16 5.88 -21.04
CA GLN A 94 -2.96 6.34 -22.41
C GLN A 94 -3.13 7.86 -22.50
N VAL A 95 -4.21 8.44 -21.98
CA VAL A 95 -4.43 9.91 -21.94
C VAL A 95 -3.28 10.60 -21.20
N THR A 96 -2.86 10.05 -20.07
CA THR A 96 -1.72 10.58 -19.30
C THR A 96 -0.44 10.60 -20.16
N ALA A 97 -0.16 9.51 -20.88
CA ALA A 97 0.99 9.39 -21.75
C ALA A 97 0.93 10.39 -22.93
N GLU A 98 -0.22 10.59 -23.53
CA GLU A 98 -0.44 11.54 -24.64
C GLU A 98 -0.20 12.98 -24.19
N VAL A 99 -0.64 13.37 -22.99
CA VAL A 99 -0.36 14.69 -22.42
C VAL A 99 1.13 14.88 -22.17
N PHE A 100 1.81 13.90 -21.57
CA PHE A 100 3.26 14.02 -21.35
C PHE A 100 4.04 14.07 -22.67
N ALA A 101 3.69 13.26 -23.65
CA ALA A 101 4.32 13.30 -24.97
C ALA A 101 4.03 14.64 -25.68
N GLY A 102 2.84 15.22 -25.52
CA GLY A 102 2.48 16.57 -25.93
C GLY A 102 3.37 17.64 -25.31
N ASN A 103 3.82 17.41 -24.10
CA ASN A 103 4.72 18.25 -23.33
C ASN A 103 6.22 17.91 -23.55
N GLU A 104 6.56 17.15 -24.59
CA GLU A 104 7.92 16.83 -25.04
C GLU A 104 8.69 15.82 -24.15
N PHE A 105 8.00 15.13 -23.24
CA PHE A 105 8.59 14.03 -22.50
C PHE A 105 8.67 12.76 -23.36
N GLN A 106 9.73 11.98 -23.16
CA GLN A 106 9.80 10.61 -23.62
C GLN A 106 9.02 9.73 -22.62
N VAL A 107 7.92 9.15 -23.05
CA VAL A 107 7.03 8.38 -22.19
C VAL A 107 7.29 6.88 -22.38
N ILE A 108 7.58 6.19 -21.28
CA ILE A 108 7.61 4.73 -21.19
C ILE A 108 6.28 4.29 -20.63
N LEU A 109 5.39 3.78 -21.49
CA LEU A 109 4.05 3.28 -21.11
C LEU A 109 4.09 1.76 -21.02
N THR A 110 3.58 1.20 -19.92
CA THR A 110 3.48 -0.26 -19.78
C THR A 110 2.43 -0.81 -20.74
N PRO A 111 2.70 -1.92 -21.46
CA PRO A 111 1.74 -2.51 -22.40
C PRO A 111 0.61 -3.27 -21.67
N GLU A 112 0.81 -3.62 -20.40
CA GLU A 112 -0.11 -4.41 -19.58
C GLU A 112 -0.21 -3.88 -18.16
N PRO A 113 -1.27 -4.24 -17.41
CA PRO A 113 -1.36 -3.92 -15.99
C PRO A 113 -0.10 -4.33 -15.24
N THR A 114 0.43 -3.42 -14.44
CA THR A 114 1.78 -3.52 -13.87
C THR A 114 1.77 -3.15 -12.39
N PRO A 115 2.51 -3.87 -11.51
CA PRO A 115 2.65 -3.51 -10.11
C PRO A 115 3.20 -2.10 -9.90
N THR A 116 2.63 -1.37 -8.93
CA THR A 116 3.13 -0.04 -8.54
C THR A 116 4.65 -0.03 -8.25
N PRO A 117 5.23 -0.99 -7.50
CA PRO A 117 6.68 -1.00 -7.28
C PRO A 117 7.50 -1.18 -8.56
N SER A 118 6.95 -1.82 -9.60
CA SER A 118 7.64 -1.90 -10.91
C SER A 118 7.74 -0.54 -11.59
N VAL A 119 6.69 0.29 -11.50
CA VAL A 119 6.72 1.68 -12.01
C VAL A 119 7.72 2.51 -11.22
N SER A 120 7.70 2.43 -9.90
CA SER A 120 8.64 3.10 -9.00
C SER A 120 10.10 2.70 -9.30
N PHE A 121 10.35 1.40 -9.51
CA PHE A 121 11.66 0.90 -9.90
C PHE A 121 12.08 1.42 -11.27
N ALA A 122 11.18 1.44 -12.25
CA ALA A 122 11.46 1.94 -13.60
C ALA A 122 11.85 3.43 -13.59
N VAL A 123 11.20 4.27 -12.78
CA VAL A 123 11.57 5.69 -12.63
C VAL A 123 13.04 5.81 -12.26
N LYS A 124 13.48 5.11 -11.21
CA LYS A 124 14.88 5.13 -10.75
C LYS A 124 15.83 4.49 -11.77
N ASN A 125 15.47 3.33 -12.30
CA ASN A 125 16.32 2.55 -13.21
C ASN A 125 16.54 3.22 -14.58
N LEU A 126 15.57 3.99 -15.06
CA LEU A 126 15.65 4.69 -16.35
C LEU A 126 16.14 6.13 -16.23
N GLY A 127 16.41 6.61 -15.02
CA GLY A 127 16.74 8.00 -14.76
C GLY A 127 15.62 8.95 -15.19
N ALA A 128 14.37 8.54 -14.98
CA ALA A 128 13.21 9.35 -15.31
C ALA A 128 13.02 10.52 -14.34
N VAL A 129 12.44 11.62 -14.82
CA VAL A 129 12.12 12.79 -13.96
C VAL A 129 11.06 12.46 -12.93
N GLY A 130 10.23 11.46 -13.22
CA GLY A 130 9.18 10.97 -12.37
C GLY A 130 8.37 9.87 -13.07
N GLY A 131 7.30 9.47 -12.42
CA GLY A 131 6.37 8.49 -12.98
C GLY A 131 4.94 8.68 -12.50
N VAL A 132 4.04 8.02 -13.17
CA VAL A 132 2.62 7.98 -12.82
C VAL A 132 2.13 6.53 -12.78
N MET A 133 1.40 6.20 -11.73
CA MET A 133 0.65 4.96 -11.65
C MET A 133 -0.84 5.26 -11.61
N ILE A 134 -1.58 4.79 -12.59
CA ILE A 134 -3.05 4.88 -12.62
C ILE A 134 -3.62 3.71 -11.81
N THR A 135 -4.03 4.02 -10.58
CA THR A 135 -4.54 3.05 -9.61
C THR A 135 -5.20 3.75 -8.43
N ALA A 136 -6.19 3.12 -7.82
CA ALA A 136 -6.69 3.49 -6.51
C ALA A 136 -6.30 2.46 -5.43
N SER A 137 -5.26 1.61 -5.68
CA SER A 137 -4.72 0.61 -4.74
C SER A 137 -5.84 -0.30 -4.18
N HIS A 138 -6.12 -0.17 -2.90
CA HIS A 138 -7.08 -0.98 -2.15
C HIS A 138 -8.52 -0.39 -2.09
N ASN A 139 -8.78 0.76 -2.70
CA ASN A 139 -10.12 1.35 -2.69
C ASN A 139 -11.15 0.46 -3.41
N PRO A 140 -12.46 0.64 -3.13
CA PRO A 140 -13.53 -0.05 -3.84
C PRO A 140 -13.38 0.03 -5.37
N PRO A 141 -13.96 -0.93 -6.13
CA PRO A 141 -13.82 -1.01 -7.60
C PRO A 141 -14.24 0.25 -8.36
N ILE A 142 -15.20 1.00 -7.83
CA ILE A 142 -15.72 2.23 -8.45
C ILE A 142 -14.72 3.39 -8.47
N PHE A 143 -13.61 3.31 -7.72
CA PHE A 143 -12.57 4.33 -7.68
C PHE A 143 -11.45 4.04 -8.68
N ASN A 144 -10.84 5.11 -9.19
CA ASN A 144 -9.52 5.08 -9.79
C ASN A 144 -8.68 6.24 -9.22
N GLY A 145 -7.40 6.30 -9.59
CA GLY A 145 -6.50 7.32 -9.04
C GLY A 145 -5.27 7.56 -9.89
N PHE A 146 -4.58 8.65 -9.56
CA PHE A 146 -3.37 9.13 -10.19
C PHE A 146 -2.29 9.30 -9.13
N LYS A 147 -1.39 8.32 -9.01
CA LYS A 147 -0.27 8.36 -8.06
C LYS A 147 0.97 8.93 -8.72
N LEU A 148 1.58 9.93 -8.09
CA LEU A 148 2.84 10.53 -8.52
C LEU A 148 4.03 9.79 -7.92
N LYS A 149 5.04 9.50 -8.75
CA LYS A 149 6.34 8.97 -8.33
C LYS A 149 7.43 10.01 -8.58
N SER A 150 8.19 10.30 -7.55
CA SER A 150 9.33 11.20 -7.63
C SER A 150 10.52 10.55 -8.36
N HIS A 151 11.45 11.35 -8.85
CA HIS A 151 12.62 10.91 -9.61
C HIS A 151 13.48 9.82 -8.92
N PHE A 152 13.42 9.72 -7.59
CA PHE A 152 14.09 8.67 -6.80
C PHE A 152 13.30 7.35 -6.73
N GLY A 153 12.11 7.27 -7.36
CA GLY A 153 11.25 6.08 -7.41
C GLY A 153 10.29 5.92 -6.25
N GLY A 154 10.28 6.82 -5.26
CA GLY A 154 9.32 6.80 -4.16
C GLY A 154 8.05 7.61 -4.46
N SER A 155 7.06 7.50 -3.58
CA SER A 155 5.87 8.34 -3.60
C SER A 155 6.24 9.80 -3.43
N SER A 156 5.57 10.69 -4.20
CA SER A 156 5.79 12.14 -4.07
C SER A 156 5.31 12.65 -2.71
N ASP A 157 6.04 13.62 -2.17
CA ASP A 157 5.72 14.26 -0.91
C ASP A 157 4.54 15.25 -1.03
N GLU A 158 4.09 15.77 0.11
CA GLU A 158 2.97 16.70 0.16
C GLU A 158 3.28 18.03 -0.53
N ALA A 159 4.52 18.50 -0.48
CA ALA A 159 4.93 19.73 -1.13
C ALA A 159 4.83 19.62 -2.65
N THR A 160 5.32 18.51 -3.21
CA THR A 160 5.16 18.16 -4.63
C THR A 160 3.69 18.10 -5.04
N CYS A 161 2.86 17.40 -4.26
CA CYS A 161 1.43 17.30 -4.54
C CYS A 161 0.73 18.66 -4.55
N LYS A 162 1.02 19.52 -3.56
CA LYS A 162 0.48 20.88 -3.51
C LYS A 162 0.99 21.78 -4.64
N ALA A 163 2.26 21.61 -5.05
CA ALA A 163 2.79 22.32 -6.21
C ALA A 163 2.06 21.93 -7.49
N VAL A 164 1.81 20.64 -7.72
CA VAL A 164 0.99 20.18 -8.86
C VAL A 164 -0.44 20.72 -8.77
N GLU A 165 -1.08 20.68 -7.60
CA GLU A 165 -2.43 21.24 -7.39
C GLU A 165 -2.49 22.75 -7.73
N SER A 166 -1.46 23.51 -7.40
CA SER A 166 -1.38 24.94 -7.69
C SER A 166 -1.26 25.27 -9.18
N LEU A 167 -0.82 24.31 -9.99
CA LEU A 167 -0.67 24.41 -11.45
C LEU A 167 -1.92 23.92 -12.20
N LEU A 168 -2.92 23.35 -11.53
CA LEU A 168 -4.16 22.94 -12.19
C LEU A 168 -4.79 24.11 -12.91
N ASP A 169 -5.18 23.87 -14.18
CA ASP A 169 -5.85 24.83 -15.07
C ASP A 169 -5.04 26.08 -15.43
N LYS A 170 -3.75 26.14 -15.13
CA LYS A 170 -2.87 27.23 -15.58
C LYS A 170 -2.60 27.15 -17.09
N GLN A 171 -2.53 25.94 -17.63
CA GLN A 171 -2.39 25.66 -19.05
C GLN A 171 -3.42 24.61 -19.48
N PRO A 172 -3.99 24.73 -20.70
CA PRO A 172 -4.84 23.67 -21.26
C PRO A 172 -4.01 22.42 -21.54
N PRO A 173 -4.58 21.21 -21.39
CA PRO A 173 -3.90 19.97 -21.69
C PRO A 173 -3.39 19.92 -23.13
N GLN A 174 -2.08 19.71 -23.32
CA GLN A 174 -1.44 19.59 -24.61
C GLN A 174 -1.51 18.13 -25.08
N ILE A 175 -2.60 17.74 -25.73
CA ILE A 175 -2.79 16.40 -26.28
C ILE A 175 -2.36 16.43 -27.74
N LYS A 176 -1.27 15.73 -28.10
CA LYS A 176 -0.88 15.52 -29.48
C LYS A 176 -1.52 14.23 -29.99
N THR A 177 -2.49 14.32 -30.88
CA THR A 177 -3.07 13.18 -31.58
C THR A 177 -2.24 12.81 -32.82
N GLN A 178 -2.12 11.54 -33.07
CA GLN A 178 -1.64 10.67 -34.16
C GLN A 178 -0.71 11.18 -35.29
N ASN A 179 -0.54 12.45 -35.58
CA ASN A 179 0.29 12.94 -36.72
C ASN A 179 1.66 13.54 -36.34
N SER A 180 2.00 13.58 -35.08
CA SER A 180 3.34 13.94 -34.62
C SER A 180 4.10 12.68 -34.20
N LYS A 181 5.42 12.68 -34.35
CA LYS A 181 6.30 11.63 -33.81
C LYS A 181 6.12 11.59 -32.29
N LEU A 182 5.07 10.92 -31.85
CA LEU A 182 4.79 10.73 -30.42
C LEU A 182 5.94 9.94 -29.82
N LYS A 183 6.54 10.46 -28.76
CA LYS A 183 7.61 9.81 -28.00
C LYS A 183 7.02 8.89 -26.93
N ILE A 184 6.02 8.06 -27.28
CA ILE A 184 5.43 7.04 -26.39
C ILE A 184 5.97 5.69 -26.80
N PHE A 185 6.65 5.01 -25.89
CA PHE A 185 7.27 3.71 -26.11
C PHE A 185 6.58 2.69 -25.19
N ALA A 186 5.95 1.69 -25.80
CA ALA A 186 5.43 0.54 -25.06
C ALA A 186 6.60 -0.33 -24.59
N GLN A 187 6.76 -0.48 -23.27
CA GLN A 187 7.86 -1.26 -22.70
C GLN A 187 7.40 -2.01 -21.45
N ASP A 188 7.62 -3.32 -21.40
CA ASP A 188 7.47 -4.10 -20.18
C ASP A 188 8.63 -3.78 -19.23
N ILE A 189 8.31 -3.10 -18.13
CA ILE A 189 9.27 -2.69 -17.09
C ILE A 189 9.41 -3.71 -15.96
N ARG A 190 8.55 -4.73 -15.91
CA ARG A 190 8.52 -5.76 -14.85
C ARG A 190 9.81 -6.58 -14.77
N PRO A 191 10.43 -7.05 -15.88
CA PRO A 191 11.61 -7.91 -15.82
C PRO A 191 12.80 -7.28 -15.09
N ALA A 192 13.04 -5.98 -15.27
CA ALA A 192 14.13 -5.28 -14.58
C ALA A 192 13.89 -5.21 -13.06
N HIS A 193 12.65 -4.90 -12.64
CA HIS A 193 12.24 -4.92 -11.24
C HIS A 193 12.34 -6.33 -10.63
N PHE A 194 11.81 -7.35 -11.32
CA PHE A 194 11.86 -8.75 -10.86
C PHE A 194 13.31 -9.25 -10.69
N ALA A 195 14.20 -8.86 -11.60
CA ALA A 195 15.62 -9.15 -11.45
C ALA A 195 16.23 -8.44 -10.23
N ALA A 196 15.79 -7.20 -9.93
CA ALA A 196 16.28 -6.46 -8.78
C ALA A 196 15.83 -7.10 -7.45
N ILE A 197 14.54 -7.42 -7.29
CA ILE A 197 14.05 -8.02 -6.04
C ILE A 197 14.60 -9.43 -5.79
N LYS A 198 14.90 -10.20 -6.84
CA LYS A 198 15.61 -11.49 -6.71
C LYS A 198 17.03 -11.34 -6.12
N ARG A 199 17.68 -10.19 -6.36
CA ARG A 199 19.01 -9.90 -5.77
C ARG A 199 18.96 -9.47 -4.31
N LEU A 200 17.78 -9.07 -3.80
CA LEU A 200 17.62 -8.69 -2.39
C LEU A 200 17.64 -9.89 -1.45
N VAL A 201 17.36 -11.09 -1.93
CA VAL A 201 17.21 -12.33 -1.16
C VAL A 201 18.23 -13.39 -1.59
N ASP A 202 18.46 -14.41 -0.78
CA ASP A 202 19.13 -15.64 -1.25
C ASP A 202 18.17 -16.45 -2.14
N PHE A 203 18.06 -16.02 -3.38
CA PHE A 203 17.19 -16.66 -4.35
C PHE A 203 17.58 -18.11 -4.65
N LYS A 204 18.86 -18.47 -4.47
CA LYS A 204 19.32 -19.86 -4.66
C LYS A 204 18.76 -20.78 -3.56
N LEU A 205 18.67 -20.28 -2.34
CA LEU A 205 18.04 -21.00 -1.23
C LEU A 205 16.55 -21.22 -1.50
N ILE A 206 15.81 -20.14 -1.87
CA ILE A 206 14.41 -20.25 -2.25
C ILE A 206 14.23 -21.26 -3.39
N ALA A 207 15.04 -21.15 -4.44
CA ALA A 207 14.92 -22.00 -5.63
C ALA A 207 15.05 -23.51 -5.34
N LYS A 208 15.72 -23.90 -4.26
CA LYS A 208 15.94 -25.28 -3.85
C LYS A 208 14.99 -25.75 -2.74
N SER A 209 14.15 -24.88 -2.20
CA SER A 209 13.38 -25.14 -0.96
C SER A 209 12.19 -26.08 -1.13
N LYS A 210 11.70 -26.28 -2.36
CA LYS A 210 10.49 -27.07 -2.69
C LYS A 210 9.23 -26.54 -2.00
N LEU A 211 9.18 -25.25 -1.65
CA LEU A 211 8.02 -24.63 -1.01
C LEU A 211 6.79 -24.72 -1.95
N ARG A 212 5.65 -25.03 -1.36
CA ARG A 212 4.32 -24.93 -1.98
C ARG A 212 3.73 -23.59 -1.59
N VAL A 213 3.78 -22.61 -2.50
CA VAL A 213 3.35 -21.24 -2.26
C VAL A 213 1.96 -21.04 -2.86
N ALA A 214 1.02 -20.52 -2.08
CA ALA A 214 -0.17 -19.92 -2.63
C ALA A 214 0.04 -18.39 -2.73
N HIS A 215 -0.53 -17.76 -3.74
CA HIS A 215 -0.57 -16.31 -3.85
C HIS A 215 -2.01 -15.86 -4.11
N ASP A 216 -2.62 -15.21 -3.12
CA ASP A 216 -3.92 -14.56 -3.30
C ASP A 216 -3.69 -13.14 -3.82
N ALA A 217 -3.97 -12.95 -5.10
CA ALA A 217 -3.77 -11.67 -5.78
C ALA A 217 -4.92 -10.68 -5.51
N LEU A 218 -5.98 -11.07 -4.81
CA LEU A 218 -7.19 -10.27 -4.62
C LEU A 218 -7.67 -9.63 -5.95
N PHE A 219 -7.58 -10.39 -7.06
CA PHE A 219 -7.88 -9.95 -8.44
C PHE A 219 -6.98 -8.82 -8.97
N GLY A 220 -5.95 -8.41 -8.21
CA GLY A 220 -5.04 -7.33 -8.53
C GLY A 220 -3.92 -7.70 -9.52
N VAL A 221 -3.02 -6.74 -9.76
CA VAL A 221 -1.89 -6.89 -10.70
C VAL A 221 -0.81 -7.87 -10.24
N GLY A 222 -0.84 -8.29 -8.99
CA GLY A 222 0.05 -9.33 -8.46
C GLY A 222 -0.17 -10.71 -9.08
N ALA A 223 -1.33 -10.96 -9.70
CA ALA A 223 -1.64 -12.26 -10.29
C ALA A 223 -0.61 -12.71 -11.33
N GLY A 224 -0.10 -13.95 -11.17
CA GLY A 224 0.91 -14.53 -12.04
C GLY A 224 2.35 -14.05 -11.78
N VAL A 225 2.55 -13.09 -10.86
CA VAL A 225 3.89 -12.55 -10.59
C VAL A 225 4.77 -13.58 -9.88
N PHE A 226 4.27 -14.24 -8.83
CA PHE A 226 5.08 -15.24 -8.12
C PHE A 226 5.33 -16.49 -8.96
N GLU A 227 4.41 -16.89 -9.86
CA GLU A 227 4.67 -17.91 -10.88
C GLU A 227 5.85 -17.51 -11.78
N THR A 228 5.86 -16.26 -12.24
CA THR A 228 6.95 -15.72 -13.07
C THR A 228 8.27 -15.65 -12.29
N LEU A 229 8.23 -15.20 -11.05
CA LEU A 229 9.43 -15.10 -10.20
C LEU A 229 10.03 -16.49 -9.90
N LEU A 230 9.21 -17.50 -9.69
CA LEU A 230 9.64 -18.84 -9.26
C LEU A 230 9.62 -19.90 -10.37
N ALA A 231 9.34 -19.52 -11.63
CA ALA A 231 9.16 -20.44 -12.77
C ALA A 231 10.31 -21.44 -13.00
N LYS A 232 11.56 -21.06 -12.65
CA LYS A 232 12.75 -21.89 -12.84
C LYS A 232 13.31 -22.40 -11.52
N THR A 233 12.43 -22.71 -10.55
CA THR A 233 12.79 -23.18 -9.22
C THR A 233 12.12 -24.51 -8.92
N SER A 234 12.45 -25.12 -7.78
CA SER A 234 11.74 -26.32 -7.30
C SER A 234 10.46 -26.00 -6.51
N CYS A 235 10.14 -24.71 -6.32
CA CYS A 235 8.90 -24.28 -5.69
C CYS A 235 7.71 -24.46 -6.64
N THR A 236 6.54 -24.70 -6.07
CA THR A 236 5.27 -24.64 -6.82
C THR A 236 4.47 -23.44 -6.37
N VAL A 237 3.81 -22.77 -7.30
CA VAL A 237 2.96 -21.61 -7.02
C VAL A 237 1.54 -21.88 -7.50
N THR A 238 0.57 -21.52 -6.66
CA THR A 238 -0.86 -21.54 -7.02
C THR A 238 -1.42 -20.15 -6.81
N THR A 239 -1.79 -19.46 -7.89
CA THR A 239 -2.47 -18.16 -7.79
C THR A 239 -3.94 -18.36 -7.48
N LEU A 240 -4.40 -17.72 -6.40
CA LEU A 240 -5.80 -17.62 -6.00
C LEU A 240 -6.32 -16.23 -6.41
N ASN A 241 -7.62 -16.13 -6.74
CA ASN A 241 -8.25 -14.87 -7.14
C ASN A 241 -7.43 -14.12 -8.20
N GLY A 242 -6.88 -14.84 -9.18
CA GLY A 242 -5.97 -14.29 -10.20
C GLY A 242 -6.68 -13.82 -11.48
N ALA A 243 -7.97 -14.07 -11.66
CA ALA A 243 -8.72 -13.62 -12.83
C ALA A 243 -8.71 -12.09 -12.94
N HIS A 244 -8.76 -11.57 -14.19
CA HIS A 244 -8.98 -10.15 -14.39
C HIS A 244 -10.48 -9.86 -14.19
N ASP A 245 -10.80 -9.33 -13.03
CA ASP A 245 -12.14 -8.89 -12.68
C ASP A 245 -12.09 -7.42 -12.22
N ILE A 246 -12.70 -6.52 -12.99
CA ILE A 246 -12.76 -5.09 -12.71
C ILE A 246 -13.51 -4.77 -11.41
N LEU A 247 -14.31 -5.70 -10.90
CA LEU A 247 -15.02 -5.59 -9.63
C LEU A 247 -14.26 -6.23 -8.47
N PHE A 248 -13.07 -6.80 -8.70
CA PHE A 248 -12.24 -7.49 -7.70
C PHE A 248 -13.03 -8.56 -6.91
N GLY A 249 -13.87 -9.36 -7.60
CA GLY A 249 -14.71 -10.36 -6.95
C GLY A 249 -15.74 -9.77 -5.97
N GLY A 250 -16.06 -8.50 -6.09
CA GLY A 250 -16.97 -7.77 -5.19
C GLY A 250 -16.35 -7.34 -3.86
N ILE A 251 -15.02 -7.40 -3.72
CA ILE A 251 -14.30 -6.97 -2.50
C ILE A 251 -13.46 -5.70 -2.74
N CYS A 252 -13.06 -5.04 -1.67
CA CYS A 252 -11.95 -4.09 -1.72
C CYS A 252 -10.65 -4.92 -1.73
N PRO A 253 -9.74 -4.73 -2.70
CA PRO A 253 -8.52 -5.52 -2.80
C PRO A 253 -7.45 -5.06 -1.77
N GLU A 254 -7.81 -5.12 -0.49
CA GLU A 254 -6.98 -4.77 0.65
C GLU A 254 -6.56 -6.04 1.40
N PRO A 255 -5.28 -6.24 1.75
CA PRO A 255 -4.81 -7.43 2.44
C PRO A 255 -5.22 -7.40 3.92
N LEU A 256 -6.49 -7.60 4.16
CA LEU A 256 -7.13 -7.70 5.47
C LEU A 256 -7.86 -9.04 5.63
N PRO A 257 -7.92 -9.61 6.85
CA PRO A 257 -8.56 -10.91 7.10
C PRO A 257 -9.98 -11.05 6.54
N LYS A 258 -10.78 -9.99 6.54
CA LYS A 258 -12.14 -9.97 5.97
C LYS A 258 -12.19 -10.29 4.47
N ASN A 259 -11.12 -10.01 3.74
CA ASN A 259 -11.02 -10.20 2.29
C ASN A 259 -10.40 -11.55 1.91
N TYR A 260 -9.95 -12.36 2.89
CA TYR A 260 -9.28 -13.64 2.67
C TYR A 260 -10.23 -14.85 2.62
N VAL A 261 -11.54 -14.62 2.70
CA VAL A 261 -12.55 -15.71 2.85
C VAL A 261 -12.47 -16.71 1.72
N LEU A 262 -12.40 -16.25 0.46
CA LEU A 262 -12.35 -17.12 -0.72
C LEU A 262 -11.02 -17.89 -0.79
N GLY A 263 -9.90 -17.21 -0.67
CA GLY A 263 -8.56 -17.83 -0.66
C GLY A 263 -8.38 -18.80 0.50
N GLY A 264 -8.79 -18.43 1.71
CA GLY A 264 -8.75 -19.30 2.87
C GLY A 264 -9.58 -20.57 2.73
N ALA A 265 -10.76 -20.51 2.08
CA ALA A 265 -11.57 -21.69 1.80
C ALA A 265 -10.87 -22.66 0.82
N GLN A 266 -10.15 -22.14 -0.18
CA GLN A 266 -9.37 -22.95 -1.11
C GLN A 266 -8.18 -23.61 -0.42
N LEU A 267 -7.46 -22.88 0.45
CA LEU A 267 -6.30 -23.39 1.19
C LEU A 267 -6.65 -24.49 2.20
N ARG A 268 -7.82 -24.42 2.82
CA ARG A 268 -8.31 -25.52 3.68
C ARG A 268 -8.48 -26.82 2.93
N ARG A 269 -8.85 -26.78 1.65
CA ARG A 269 -9.00 -27.96 0.78
C ARG A 269 -7.67 -28.45 0.20
N ASN A 270 -6.76 -27.53 -0.07
CA ASN A 270 -5.43 -27.82 -0.63
C ASN A 270 -4.36 -27.00 0.11
N PRO A 271 -3.84 -27.51 1.24
CA PRO A 271 -2.85 -26.81 2.05
C PRO A 271 -1.54 -26.53 1.31
N HIS A 272 -0.92 -25.41 1.62
CA HIS A 272 0.40 -24.97 1.14
C HIS A 272 1.32 -24.71 2.33
N ASP A 273 2.55 -24.22 2.11
CA ASP A 273 3.45 -23.83 3.20
C ASP A 273 3.13 -22.40 3.70
N ILE A 274 2.70 -21.53 2.78
CA ILE A 274 2.24 -20.16 3.05
C ILE A 274 1.32 -19.71 1.93
N CYS A 275 0.43 -18.76 2.23
CA CYS A 275 -0.22 -17.94 1.23
C CYS A 275 0.23 -16.49 1.40
N LEU A 276 0.86 -15.95 0.37
CA LEU A 276 1.14 -14.53 0.23
C LEU A 276 -0.11 -13.82 -0.28
N VAL A 277 -0.37 -12.61 0.18
CA VAL A 277 -1.53 -11.82 -0.30
C VAL A 277 -1.04 -10.45 -0.70
N THR A 278 -1.36 -10.02 -1.93
CA THR A 278 -1.05 -8.64 -2.39
C THR A 278 -2.33 -7.84 -2.60
N ASP A 279 -2.24 -6.52 -2.43
CA ASP A 279 -3.35 -5.62 -2.73
C ASP A 279 -3.52 -5.38 -4.24
N GLY A 280 -4.48 -4.54 -4.61
CA GLY A 280 -4.87 -4.30 -6.01
C GLY A 280 -3.73 -3.88 -6.93
N ASP A 281 -2.76 -3.13 -6.44
CA ASP A 281 -1.58 -2.67 -7.18
C ASP A 281 -0.23 -3.24 -6.67
N ALA A 282 -0.31 -4.27 -5.81
CA ALA A 282 0.79 -5.10 -5.31
C ALA A 282 1.91 -4.34 -4.59
N ASP A 283 1.59 -3.19 -3.99
CA ASP A 283 2.53 -2.44 -3.16
C ASP A 283 2.45 -2.83 -1.67
N ARG A 284 1.45 -3.63 -1.26
CA ARG A 284 1.29 -4.18 0.09
C ARG A 284 1.39 -5.69 0.12
N ILE A 285 1.73 -6.20 1.31
CA ILE A 285 1.81 -7.62 1.60
C ILE A 285 0.97 -7.96 2.83
N GLY A 286 0.17 -9.01 2.71
CA GLY A 286 -0.44 -9.76 3.79
C GLY A 286 -0.11 -11.23 3.66
N ALA A 287 -0.56 -12.05 4.59
CA ALA A 287 -0.36 -13.49 4.53
C ALA A 287 -1.50 -14.28 5.19
N MET A 288 -1.62 -15.52 4.79
CA MET A 288 -2.31 -16.59 5.53
C MET A 288 -1.31 -17.72 5.78
N ASP A 289 -1.52 -18.48 6.85
CA ASP A 289 -0.80 -19.74 6.99
C ASP A 289 -1.16 -20.71 5.86
N GLY A 290 -0.43 -21.80 5.74
CA GLY A 290 -0.64 -22.76 4.67
C GLY A 290 -2.01 -23.45 4.67
N ARG A 291 -2.84 -23.26 5.68
CA ARG A 291 -4.20 -23.78 5.79
C ARG A 291 -5.27 -22.71 5.67
N GLY A 292 -4.88 -21.48 5.38
CA GLY A 292 -5.80 -20.36 5.15
C GLY A 292 -6.24 -19.64 6.42
N THR A 293 -5.50 -19.76 7.52
CA THR A 293 -5.70 -18.92 8.70
C THR A 293 -5.07 -17.57 8.45
N PRO A 294 -5.83 -16.46 8.48
CA PRO A 294 -5.29 -15.13 8.27
C PRO A 294 -4.22 -14.75 9.29
N MET A 295 -3.16 -14.10 8.82
CA MET A 295 -2.22 -13.38 9.65
C MET A 295 -2.52 -11.89 9.56
N THR A 296 -2.36 -11.17 10.67
CA THR A 296 -2.46 -9.71 10.64
C THR A 296 -1.21 -9.12 9.99
N ASN A 297 -1.33 -7.94 9.37
CA ASN A 297 -0.18 -7.24 8.79
C ASN A 297 0.88 -6.94 9.86
N GLN A 298 0.47 -6.73 11.11
CA GLN A 298 1.39 -6.55 12.24
C GLN A 298 2.28 -7.78 12.47
N GLN A 299 1.70 -8.99 12.34
CA GLN A 299 2.45 -10.25 12.43
C GLN A 299 3.42 -10.39 11.26
N VAL A 300 2.99 -10.05 10.04
CA VAL A 300 3.84 -10.08 8.85
C VAL A 300 5.04 -9.13 8.99
N ILE A 301 4.81 -7.91 9.49
CA ILE A 301 5.87 -6.92 9.75
C ILE A 301 6.88 -7.46 10.77
N ALA A 302 6.41 -8.05 11.87
CA ALA A 302 7.30 -8.64 12.88
C ALA A 302 8.14 -9.80 12.31
N LEU A 303 7.54 -10.67 11.48
CA LEU A 303 8.24 -11.76 10.79
C LEU A 303 9.31 -11.25 9.82
N LEU A 304 9.01 -10.21 9.05
CA LEU A 304 9.98 -9.60 8.13
C LEU A 304 11.14 -8.98 8.89
N LEU A 305 10.88 -8.23 9.98
CA LEU A 305 11.93 -7.67 10.81
C LEU A 305 12.78 -8.77 11.46
N HIS A 306 12.15 -9.83 12.00
CA HIS A 306 12.86 -11.00 12.52
C HIS A 306 13.79 -11.59 11.48
N HIS A 307 13.29 -11.82 10.27
CA HIS A 307 14.09 -12.40 9.20
C HIS A 307 15.30 -11.53 8.83
N LEU A 308 15.08 -10.23 8.64
CA LEU A 308 16.14 -9.29 8.29
C LEU A 308 17.25 -9.25 9.36
N VAL A 309 16.87 -9.27 10.64
CA VAL A 309 17.84 -9.09 11.74
C VAL A 309 18.45 -10.43 12.18
N ARG A 310 17.61 -11.43 12.48
CA ARG A 310 18.10 -12.68 13.08
C ARG A 310 18.64 -13.66 12.05
N ASN A 311 18.04 -13.72 10.88
CA ASN A 311 18.44 -14.67 9.84
C ASN A 311 19.48 -14.08 8.88
N ARG A 312 19.44 -12.75 8.67
CA ARG A 312 20.33 -12.07 7.71
C ARG A 312 21.36 -11.15 8.38
N SER A 313 21.39 -11.11 9.71
CA SER A 313 22.31 -10.26 10.49
C SER A 313 22.22 -8.76 10.09
N GLY A 314 21.04 -8.32 9.65
CA GLY A 314 20.79 -6.94 9.25
C GLY A 314 20.97 -5.98 10.42
N GLN A 315 21.61 -4.85 10.16
CA GLN A 315 21.83 -3.77 11.09
C GLN A 315 21.34 -2.47 10.48
N GLY A 316 20.86 -1.54 11.31
CA GLY A 316 20.44 -0.22 10.87
C GLY A 316 19.11 0.23 11.44
N THR A 317 18.68 1.40 11.01
CA THR A 317 17.47 2.06 11.51
C THR A 317 16.22 1.36 10.98
N VAL A 318 15.34 0.97 11.89
CA VAL A 318 13.97 0.53 11.61
C VAL A 318 13.06 1.75 11.68
N THR A 319 12.26 1.96 10.66
CA THR A 319 11.26 3.05 10.64
C THR A 319 9.86 2.44 10.62
N LYS A 320 8.98 2.91 11.50
CA LYS A 320 7.58 2.48 11.51
C LYS A 320 6.63 3.64 11.65
N THR A 321 5.39 3.49 11.16
CA THR A 321 4.32 4.41 11.52
C THR A 321 3.85 4.16 12.95
N PHE A 322 3.39 5.20 13.63
CA PHE A 322 3.10 5.11 15.06
C PHE A 322 1.84 4.30 15.42
N ASN A 323 1.05 3.84 14.42
CA ASN A 323 -0.01 2.84 14.58
C ASN A 323 0.45 1.39 14.30
N THR A 324 1.74 1.18 14.07
CA THR A 324 2.34 -0.14 13.91
C THR A 324 2.59 -0.78 15.28
N THR A 325 2.59 -2.12 15.33
CA THR A 325 2.70 -2.91 16.57
C THR A 325 3.87 -2.51 17.47
N ALA A 326 3.62 -2.47 18.78
CA ALA A 326 4.64 -2.30 19.79
C ALA A 326 5.59 -3.52 19.94
N MET A 327 5.31 -4.64 19.27
CA MET A 327 6.26 -5.75 19.16
C MET A 327 7.55 -5.29 18.47
N VAL A 328 7.46 -4.44 17.43
CA VAL A 328 8.63 -3.87 16.74
C VAL A 328 9.49 -3.05 17.69
N ASP A 329 8.90 -2.28 18.60
CA ASP A 329 9.62 -1.49 19.60
C ASP A 329 10.46 -2.41 20.50
N LYS A 330 9.83 -3.49 21.02
CA LYS A 330 10.50 -4.48 21.86
C LYS A 330 11.61 -5.22 21.13
N MET A 331 11.36 -5.60 19.86
CA MET A 331 12.38 -6.25 19.02
C MET A 331 13.58 -5.33 18.81
N CYS A 332 13.35 -4.06 18.45
CA CYS A 332 14.42 -3.08 18.25
C CYS A 332 15.21 -2.85 19.54
N ALA A 333 14.54 -2.71 20.67
CA ALA A 333 15.21 -2.55 21.97
C ALA A 333 16.06 -3.77 22.33
N ALA A 334 15.53 -4.99 22.18
CA ALA A 334 16.24 -6.22 22.50
C ALA A 334 17.42 -6.50 21.58
N TRP A 335 17.38 -6.02 20.33
CA TRP A 335 18.42 -6.24 19.32
C TRP A 335 19.33 -5.02 19.11
N ASN A 336 19.21 -3.99 19.94
CA ASN A 336 19.98 -2.75 19.88
C ASN A 336 19.91 -2.05 18.51
N LEU A 337 18.72 -2.01 17.91
CA LEU A 337 18.49 -1.35 16.64
C LEU A 337 17.91 0.06 16.87
N PRO A 338 18.41 1.09 16.17
CA PRO A 338 17.75 2.39 16.16
C PRO A 338 16.33 2.27 15.61
N LEU A 339 15.36 2.89 16.30
CA LEU A 339 13.95 2.94 15.88
C LEU A 339 13.52 4.38 15.66
N THR A 340 12.97 4.67 14.48
CA THR A 340 12.32 5.94 14.15
C THR A 340 10.83 5.70 14.00
N GLU A 341 10.02 6.44 14.74
CA GLU A 341 8.57 6.40 14.63
C GLU A 341 8.05 7.66 13.96
N VAL A 342 7.32 7.51 12.85
CA VAL A 342 6.83 8.60 11.99
C VAL A 342 5.30 8.64 11.93
N GLY A 343 4.75 9.71 11.34
CA GLY A 343 3.32 9.83 11.02
C GLY A 343 2.86 8.75 10.04
N ILE A 344 1.52 8.63 9.87
CA ILE A 344 0.93 7.62 8.98
C ILE A 344 1.05 8.05 7.52
N GLY A 345 1.65 7.19 6.72
CA GLY A 345 1.87 7.38 5.29
C GLY A 345 3.29 7.06 4.87
N PHE A 346 3.44 6.25 3.84
CA PHE A 346 4.76 5.82 3.37
C PHE A 346 5.65 6.99 2.91
N ARG A 347 5.06 8.13 2.59
CA ARG A 347 5.76 9.39 2.31
C ARG A 347 6.67 9.87 3.46
N PHE A 348 6.38 9.44 4.70
CA PHE A 348 7.24 9.72 5.85
C PHE A 348 8.30 8.64 6.07
N ILE A 349 8.07 7.42 5.58
CA ILE A 349 9.02 6.30 5.63
C ILE A 349 10.05 6.40 4.49
N ALA A 350 9.62 6.76 3.29
CA ALA A 350 10.50 6.82 2.11
C ALA A 350 11.77 7.68 2.33
N PRO A 351 11.69 8.90 2.91
CA PRO A 351 12.89 9.68 3.22
C PRO A 351 13.83 8.99 4.23
N GLU A 352 13.28 8.28 5.20
CA GLU A 352 14.06 7.54 6.19
C GLU A 352 14.82 6.37 5.54
N LEU A 353 14.18 5.65 4.60
CA LEU A 353 14.82 4.57 3.85
C LEU A 353 15.98 5.05 2.94
N MET A 354 15.99 6.32 2.56
CA MET A 354 17.08 6.91 1.77
C MET A 354 18.28 7.33 2.61
N LYS A 355 18.17 7.38 3.94
CA LYS A 355 19.27 7.75 4.82
C LYS A 355 20.33 6.64 4.90
N PRO A 356 21.60 6.97 5.01
CA PRO A 356 22.64 6.00 5.32
C PRO A 356 22.31 5.22 6.60
N GLY A 357 22.51 3.91 6.56
CA GLY A 357 22.23 3.05 7.70
C GLY A 357 20.75 2.72 7.93
N ALA A 358 19.85 3.03 6.98
CA ALA A 358 18.49 2.50 7.01
C ALA A 358 18.50 0.96 6.85
N LEU A 359 17.51 0.29 7.45
CA LEU A 359 17.33 -1.15 7.32
C LEU A 359 15.95 -1.48 6.72
N PHE A 360 14.89 -1.02 7.35
CA PHE A 360 13.52 -1.46 7.10
C PHE A 360 12.52 -0.36 7.44
N GLY A 361 11.45 -0.26 6.64
CA GLY A 361 10.34 0.65 6.90
C GLY A 361 9.00 -0.05 6.79
N ALA A 362 8.06 0.21 7.72
CA ALA A 362 6.78 -0.48 7.77
C ALA A 362 5.61 0.39 8.21
N GLU A 363 4.45 0.17 7.58
CA GLU A 363 3.14 0.70 7.99
C GLU A 363 2.19 -0.43 8.40
N GLU A 364 1.26 -0.11 9.29
CA GLU A 364 0.17 -0.99 9.74
C GLU A 364 -0.60 -1.66 8.59
N SER A 365 -0.70 -0.99 7.47
CA SER A 365 -1.44 -1.47 6.29
C SER A 365 -0.81 -2.66 5.55
N GLY A 366 0.36 -3.15 5.98
CA GLY A 366 1.16 -4.14 5.26
C GLY A 366 2.06 -3.54 4.18
N SER A 367 2.19 -2.22 4.17
CA SER A 367 3.15 -1.49 3.33
C SER A 367 4.53 -1.60 3.94
N VAL A 368 5.49 -2.18 3.23
CA VAL A 368 6.87 -2.34 3.71
C VAL A 368 7.88 -1.97 2.64
N GLY A 369 9.00 -1.42 3.07
CA GLY A 369 10.14 -1.07 2.21
C GLY A 369 11.46 -1.51 2.83
N PHE A 370 12.46 -1.67 1.99
CA PHE A 370 13.76 -2.23 2.36
C PHE A 370 14.89 -1.29 1.95
N ALA A 371 15.91 -1.18 2.79
CA ALA A 371 17.14 -0.51 2.40
C ALA A 371 17.77 -1.19 1.16
N ASN A 372 18.58 -0.44 0.42
CA ASN A 372 19.24 -0.90 -0.81
C ASN A 372 18.28 -1.30 -1.96
N HIS A 373 17.04 -0.88 -1.87
CA HIS A 373 16.03 -1.02 -2.92
C HIS A 373 15.50 0.36 -3.37
N ILE A 374 14.27 0.41 -3.85
CA ILE A 374 13.56 1.67 -4.04
C ILE A 374 13.00 2.17 -2.69
N PRO A 375 12.94 3.48 -2.44
CA PRO A 375 12.30 4.02 -1.24
C PRO A 375 10.77 4.06 -1.41
N GLU A 376 10.23 2.89 -1.68
CA GLU A 376 8.80 2.66 -1.91
C GLU A 376 8.39 1.31 -1.33
N ARG A 377 7.09 1.14 -1.11
CA ARG A 377 6.46 -0.11 -0.73
C ARG A 377 6.64 -1.15 -1.82
N ASP A 378 7.00 -2.35 -1.43
CA ASP A 378 7.15 -3.46 -2.36
C ASP A 378 6.64 -4.77 -1.77
N GLY A 379 5.36 -5.09 -2.04
CA GLY A 379 4.73 -6.32 -1.60
C GLY A 379 5.36 -7.57 -2.23
N LEU A 380 5.95 -7.45 -3.42
CA LEU A 380 6.59 -8.58 -4.11
C LEU A 380 7.95 -8.91 -3.47
N ALA A 381 8.76 -7.90 -3.18
CA ALA A 381 10.01 -8.07 -2.44
C ALA A 381 9.74 -8.65 -1.05
N ALA A 382 8.73 -8.13 -0.35
CA ALA A 382 8.32 -8.65 0.96
C ALA A 382 7.91 -10.13 0.90
N GLY A 383 7.18 -10.52 -0.13
CA GLY A 383 6.84 -11.92 -0.37
C GLY A 383 8.09 -12.80 -0.53
N LEU A 384 9.09 -12.36 -1.31
CA LEU A 384 10.35 -13.11 -1.45
C LEU A 384 11.11 -13.23 -0.13
N PHE A 385 11.15 -12.19 0.73
CA PHE A 385 11.75 -12.28 2.06
C PHE A 385 11.03 -13.29 2.97
N LEU A 386 9.70 -13.37 2.91
CA LEU A 386 8.94 -14.39 3.64
C LEU A 386 9.26 -15.80 3.13
N LEU A 387 9.43 -16.00 1.82
CA LEU A 387 9.82 -17.30 1.26
C LEU A 387 11.26 -17.66 1.64
N GLU A 388 12.19 -16.71 1.64
CA GLU A 388 13.56 -16.91 2.11
C GLU A 388 13.59 -17.34 3.58
N MET A 389 12.79 -16.67 4.44
CA MET A 389 12.66 -17.03 5.85
C MET A 389 12.21 -18.50 6.01
N LEU A 390 11.16 -18.90 5.30
CA LEU A 390 10.65 -20.28 5.37
C LEU A 390 11.64 -21.31 4.84
N ALA A 391 12.34 -20.98 3.73
CA ALA A 391 13.37 -21.84 3.16
C ALA A 391 14.56 -22.05 4.10
N LEU A 392 14.92 -21.03 4.88
CA LEU A 392 16.00 -21.07 5.84
C LEU A 392 15.60 -21.81 7.12
N GLU A 393 14.47 -21.44 7.72
CA GLU A 393 14.05 -21.94 9.03
C GLU A 393 13.39 -23.32 8.98
N LYS A 394 12.83 -23.72 7.84
CA LYS A 394 12.21 -25.04 7.58
C LYS A 394 11.11 -25.42 8.59
N VAL A 395 10.43 -24.44 9.11
CA VAL A 395 9.26 -24.60 10.00
C VAL A 395 8.13 -23.71 9.52
N SER A 396 6.90 -24.00 9.94
CA SER A 396 5.73 -23.20 9.52
C SER A 396 5.82 -21.76 10.03
N VAL A 397 5.23 -20.83 9.30
CA VAL A 397 5.17 -19.41 9.67
C VAL A 397 4.57 -19.20 11.06
N ASN A 398 3.58 -20.00 11.46
CA ASN A 398 2.98 -19.94 12.79
C ASN A 398 3.96 -20.32 13.90
N ARG A 399 4.86 -21.29 13.66
CA ARG A 399 5.90 -21.66 14.64
C ARG A 399 6.94 -20.55 14.78
N ILE A 400 7.29 -19.87 13.70
CA ILE A 400 8.21 -18.73 13.76
C ILE A 400 7.56 -17.62 14.59
N TYR A 401 6.31 -17.26 14.29
CA TYR A 401 5.61 -16.22 15.02
C TYR A 401 5.39 -16.57 16.50
N ALA A 402 5.06 -17.82 16.82
CA ALA A 402 4.91 -18.28 18.22
C ALA A 402 6.21 -18.12 19.04
N ARG A 403 7.40 -18.25 18.42
CA ARG A 403 8.67 -17.96 19.08
C ARG A 403 8.81 -16.46 19.39
N LEU A 404 8.38 -15.57 18.48
CA LEU A 404 8.38 -14.15 18.72
C LEU A 404 7.41 -13.78 19.85
N GLU A 405 6.22 -14.38 19.90
CA GLU A 405 5.28 -14.17 21.00
C GLU A 405 5.83 -14.67 22.36
N LYS A 406 6.58 -15.77 22.34
CA LYS A 406 7.25 -16.27 23.56
C LYS A 406 8.33 -15.30 24.05
N GLU A 407 9.07 -14.66 23.14
CA GLU A 407 10.17 -13.75 23.46
C GLU A 407 9.67 -12.35 23.84
N PHE A 408 8.69 -11.79 23.12
CA PHE A 408 8.26 -10.39 23.23
C PHE A 408 6.86 -10.22 23.86
N GLY A 409 6.18 -11.33 24.13
CA GLY A 409 4.79 -11.35 24.60
C GLY A 409 3.78 -11.29 23.45
N PRO A 410 2.51 -11.63 23.74
CA PRO A 410 1.45 -11.58 22.75
C PRO A 410 1.07 -10.14 22.41
N HIS A 411 0.86 -9.87 21.11
CA HIS A 411 0.38 -8.61 20.55
C HIS A 411 -0.83 -8.90 19.67
N ARG A 412 -2.03 -8.60 20.15
CA ARG A 412 -3.29 -8.72 19.42
C ARG A 412 -3.72 -7.35 18.97
N TYR A 413 -4.12 -7.24 17.71
CA TYR A 413 -4.43 -5.97 17.06
C TYR A 413 -5.75 -6.05 16.31
N ALA A 414 -6.54 -4.98 16.36
CA ALA A 414 -7.66 -4.79 15.47
C ALA A 414 -7.93 -3.30 15.19
N ARG A 415 -8.67 -3.04 14.09
CA ARG A 415 -9.14 -1.74 13.66
C ARG A 415 -10.65 -1.75 13.52
N PHE A 416 -11.28 -0.68 13.94
CA PHE A 416 -12.69 -0.40 13.69
C PHE A 416 -12.85 0.95 13.01
N ASP A 417 -13.58 0.99 11.91
CA ASP A 417 -13.84 2.20 11.12
C ASP A 417 -15.26 2.68 11.44
N ALA A 418 -15.37 3.82 12.14
CA ALA A 418 -16.65 4.45 12.52
C ALA A 418 -17.00 5.58 11.55
N HIS A 419 -18.27 5.72 11.19
CA HIS A 419 -18.73 6.92 10.50
C HIS A 419 -18.69 8.10 11.47
N TYR A 420 -18.01 9.20 11.07
CA TYR A 420 -17.89 10.40 11.91
C TYR A 420 -17.81 11.66 11.03
N PRO A 421 -18.63 12.70 11.30
CA PRO A 421 -18.66 13.92 10.48
C PRO A 421 -17.30 14.62 10.41
N LEU A 422 -16.95 15.09 9.21
CA LEU A 422 -15.65 15.75 8.95
C LEU A 422 -15.45 16.99 9.81
N GLU A 423 -16.50 17.78 9.94
CA GLU A 423 -16.53 19.07 10.64
C GLU A 423 -16.35 18.95 12.15
N GLN A 424 -16.69 17.82 12.73
CA GLN A 424 -16.60 17.58 14.20
C GLN A 424 -15.24 17.01 14.63
N ARG A 425 -14.39 16.58 13.69
CA ARG A 425 -13.15 15.86 14.01
C ARG A 425 -12.13 16.68 14.74
N ALA A 426 -11.94 17.96 14.34
CA ALA A 426 -10.95 18.82 14.98
C ALA A 426 -11.29 19.00 16.48
N ALA A 427 -12.56 19.28 16.77
CA ALA A 427 -13.03 19.42 18.16
C ALA A 427 -12.85 18.13 18.97
N LEU A 428 -13.17 16.96 18.37
CA LEU A 428 -12.95 15.67 19.02
C LEU A 428 -11.46 15.45 19.33
N MET A 429 -10.56 15.68 18.36
CA MET A 429 -9.13 15.48 18.60
C MET A 429 -8.59 16.38 19.71
N GLU A 430 -9.02 17.63 19.78
CA GLU A 430 -8.64 18.54 20.87
C GLU A 430 -9.23 18.08 22.23
N SER A 431 -10.48 17.64 22.26
CA SER A 431 -11.08 17.09 23.47
C SER A 431 -10.35 15.85 23.99
N LEU A 432 -9.96 14.93 23.09
CA LEU A 432 -9.22 13.72 23.45
C LEU A 432 -7.82 14.02 23.99
N LYS A 433 -7.15 15.06 23.49
CA LYS A 433 -5.87 15.54 24.02
C LYS A 433 -6.01 16.16 25.40
N ALA A 434 -7.04 16.97 25.59
CA ALA A 434 -7.28 17.70 26.84
C ALA A 434 -7.75 16.75 27.97
N ASN A 435 -8.51 15.71 27.63
CA ASN A 435 -9.14 14.79 28.57
C ASN A 435 -8.78 13.33 28.28
N PRO A 436 -7.49 12.93 28.36
CA PRO A 436 -7.10 11.55 28.10
C PRO A 436 -7.63 10.60 29.19
N PRO A 437 -7.90 9.34 28.86
CA PRO A 437 -8.26 8.33 29.85
C PRO A 437 -7.11 8.13 30.86
N LYS A 438 -7.39 8.03 32.14
CA LYS A 438 -6.35 7.83 33.16
C LYS A 438 -5.64 6.47 33.05
N LYS A 439 -6.29 5.49 32.43
CA LYS A 439 -5.78 4.14 32.22
C LYS A 439 -6.40 3.50 30.98
N LEU A 440 -5.71 2.54 30.40
CA LEU A 440 -6.24 1.62 29.40
C LEU A 440 -6.39 0.24 30.04
N LEU A 441 -7.61 -0.30 30.07
CA LEU A 441 -7.91 -1.53 30.80
C LEU A 441 -7.51 -1.43 32.28
N ARG A 442 -6.47 -2.14 32.69
CA ARG A 442 -5.96 -2.14 34.06
C ARG A 442 -4.63 -1.39 34.24
N SER A 443 -3.99 -0.98 33.11
CA SER A 443 -2.69 -0.33 33.13
C SER A 443 -2.82 1.19 33.11
N PRO A 444 -2.07 1.93 33.96
CA PRO A 444 -2.05 3.39 33.92
C PRO A 444 -1.62 3.91 32.55
N LEU A 445 -2.08 5.12 32.20
CA LEU A 445 -1.63 5.81 30.99
C LEU A 445 -0.19 6.30 31.17
N ALA A 446 0.70 5.89 30.26
CA ALA A 446 2.09 6.34 30.25
C ALA A 446 2.32 7.53 29.32
N LYS A 447 1.63 7.59 28.17
CA LYS A 447 1.89 8.60 27.13
C LYS A 447 0.64 8.90 26.31
N VAL A 448 0.47 10.16 25.92
CA VAL A 448 -0.43 10.62 24.85
C VAL A 448 0.42 11.12 23.70
N ASP A 449 0.19 10.60 22.49
CA ASP A 449 0.86 11.03 21.27
C ASP A 449 -0.17 11.57 20.27
N ALA A 450 -0.03 12.81 19.87
CA ALA A 450 -1.02 13.52 19.05
C ALA A 450 -0.48 14.00 17.69
N ARG A 451 0.58 13.37 17.17
CA ARG A 451 1.21 13.81 15.91
C ARG A 451 0.38 13.57 14.65
N ASP A 452 -0.52 12.56 14.63
CA ASP A 452 -1.43 12.27 13.52
C ASP A 452 -2.66 11.49 14.04
N GLY A 453 -3.61 12.20 14.64
CA GLY A 453 -4.66 11.65 15.48
C GLY A 453 -4.25 11.68 16.96
N VAL A 454 -4.88 10.88 17.81
CA VAL A 454 -4.55 10.77 19.24
C VAL A 454 -4.34 9.32 19.62
N LYS A 455 -3.12 8.98 20.05
CA LYS A 455 -2.73 7.65 20.54
C LYS A 455 -2.47 7.71 22.05
N PHE A 456 -3.19 6.88 22.78
CA PHE A 456 -3.01 6.63 24.19
C PHE A 456 -2.17 5.37 24.36
N VAL A 457 -1.10 5.43 25.13
CA VAL A 457 -0.21 4.29 25.41
C VAL A 457 -0.13 4.08 26.91
N ALA A 458 -0.44 2.87 27.36
CA ALA A 458 -0.34 2.47 28.75
C ALA A 458 1.08 1.94 29.08
N GLU A 459 1.40 1.87 30.39
CA GLU A 459 2.71 1.40 30.89
C GLU A 459 3.06 -0.03 30.42
N ASP A 460 2.06 -0.89 30.23
CA ASP A 460 2.27 -2.27 29.75
C ASP A 460 2.35 -2.41 28.23
N SER A 461 2.50 -1.30 27.51
CA SER A 461 2.54 -1.17 26.04
C SER A 461 1.19 -1.42 25.34
N THR A 462 0.09 -1.60 26.06
CA THR A 462 -1.27 -1.57 25.50
C THR A 462 -1.56 -0.18 24.95
N TRP A 463 -2.16 -0.09 23.77
CA TRP A 463 -2.48 1.22 23.20
C TRP A 463 -3.83 1.26 22.49
N LEU A 464 -4.41 2.47 22.47
CA LEU A 464 -5.65 2.83 21.78
C LEU A 464 -5.38 4.11 20.97
N MET A 465 -5.79 4.16 19.71
CA MET A 465 -5.59 5.31 18.85
C MET A 465 -6.86 5.65 18.10
N LEU A 466 -7.17 6.95 18.03
CA LEU A 466 -8.25 7.49 17.22
C LEU A 466 -7.67 8.44 16.15
N ARG A 467 -8.07 8.26 14.88
CA ARG A 467 -7.61 9.06 13.76
C ARG A 467 -8.69 9.29 12.74
N GLY A 468 -8.87 10.54 12.34
CA GLY A 468 -9.78 10.90 11.23
C GLY A 468 -9.14 10.59 9.86
N SER A 469 -9.94 10.10 8.90
CA SER A 469 -9.52 10.08 7.49
C SER A 469 -9.46 11.52 6.95
N GLY A 470 -8.47 11.87 6.16
CA GLY A 470 -8.36 13.23 5.59
C GLY A 470 -9.46 13.57 4.58
N THR A 471 -10.09 12.57 3.97
CA THR A 471 -10.96 12.75 2.80
C THR A 471 -12.35 12.13 2.95
N GLU A 472 -12.52 11.17 3.87
CA GLU A 472 -13.78 10.42 4.05
C GLU A 472 -14.41 10.72 5.41
N PRO A 473 -15.74 10.66 5.57
CA PRO A 473 -16.42 10.81 6.86
C PRO A 473 -16.23 9.55 7.73
N VAL A 474 -14.97 9.16 7.93
CA VAL A 474 -14.57 7.97 8.68
C VAL A 474 -13.55 8.35 9.75
N LEU A 475 -13.77 7.88 10.95
CA LEU A 475 -12.80 7.89 12.04
C LEU A 475 -12.36 6.46 12.30
N ARG A 476 -11.06 6.23 12.26
CA ARG A 476 -10.45 4.92 12.48
C ARG A 476 -10.01 4.80 13.93
N ILE A 477 -10.43 3.73 14.56
CA ILE A 477 -10.07 3.34 15.93
C ILE A 477 -9.18 2.12 15.82
N TYR A 478 -7.97 2.22 16.34
CA TYR A 478 -6.98 1.16 16.36
C TYR A 478 -6.67 0.77 17.79
N ALA A 479 -6.49 -0.51 18.04
CA ALA A 479 -6.12 -0.99 19.38
C ALA A 479 -5.15 -2.17 19.30
N GLU A 480 -4.21 -2.20 20.24
CA GLU A 480 -3.34 -3.34 20.49
C GLU A 480 -3.30 -3.66 21.98
N ALA A 481 -3.43 -4.95 22.31
CA ALA A 481 -3.38 -5.47 23.67
C ALA A 481 -2.87 -6.93 23.69
N LYS A 482 -2.76 -7.52 24.89
CA LYS A 482 -2.26 -8.89 25.08
C LYS A 482 -3.25 -9.99 24.64
N SER A 483 -4.55 -9.68 24.56
CA SER A 483 -5.59 -10.63 24.16
C SER A 483 -6.62 -10.00 23.23
N ASP A 484 -7.27 -10.82 22.40
CA ASP A 484 -8.36 -10.36 21.52
C ASP A 484 -9.53 -9.77 22.32
N ALA A 485 -9.85 -10.36 23.48
CA ALA A 485 -10.89 -9.84 24.38
C ALA A 485 -10.57 -8.42 24.87
N ASP A 486 -9.31 -8.13 25.16
CA ASP A 486 -8.88 -6.81 25.60
C ASP A 486 -8.85 -5.80 24.46
N VAL A 487 -8.45 -6.22 23.26
CA VAL A 487 -8.57 -5.39 22.03
C VAL A 487 -10.03 -4.98 21.82
N GLN A 488 -10.98 -5.91 21.94
CA GLN A 488 -12.41 -5.59 21.77
C GLN A 488 -12.92 -4.60 22.85
N LYS A 489 -12.43 -4.70 24.08
CA LYS A 489 -12.75 -3.70 25.13
C LYS A 489 -12.22 -2.32 24.79
N LEU A 490 -10.99 -2.25 24.26
CA LEU A 490 -10.37 -0.98 23.82
C LEU A 490 -11.09 -0.36 22.63
N LEU A 491 -11.48 -1.16 21.64
CA LEU A 491 -12.28 -0.65 20.52
C LEU A 491 -13.64 -0.11 20.96
N LYS A 492 -14.30 -0.78 21.91
CA LYS A 492 -15.54 -0.27 22.53
C LYS A 492 -15.30 1.04 23.30
N LEU A 493 -14.20 1.12 24.07
CA LEU A 493 -13.80 2.37 24.73
C LEU A 493 -13.56 3.47 23.68
N GLY A 494 -12.82 3.20 22.62
CA GLY A 494 -12.59 4.16 21.54
C GLY A 494 -13.90 4.63 20.87
N ALA A 495 -14.84 3.71 20.65
CA ALA A 495 -16.16 4.05 20.12
C ALA A 495 -16.99 4.92 21.09
N SER A 496 -16.93 4.67 22.39
CA SER A 496 -17.65 5.50 23.39
C SER A 496 -17.09 6.92 23.50
N LEU A 497 -15.82 7.13 23.16
CA LEU A 497 -15.21 8.46 23.13
C LEU A 497 -15.70 9.34 21.95
N LEU A 498 -16.43 8.76 21.00
CA LEU A 498 -17.02 9.52 19.86
C LEU A 498 -18.33 10.22 20.25
N SER A 499 -18.92 9.86 21.37
CA SER A 499 -20.23 10.37 21.82
C SER A 499 -20.10 11.56 22.78
N HIS A 500 -18.91 12.04 23.00
CA HIS A 500 -18.56 13.19 23.81
C HIS A 500 -17.94 14.28 22.95
#